data_41436b822a662618b878e2c88cba93f5
#
_entry.id   41436b822a662618b878e2c88cba93f5
#
_cell.length_a   1.000
_cell.length_b   1.000
_cell.length_c   1.000
_cell.angle_alpha   90.00
_cell.angle_beta   90.00
_cell.angle_gamma   90.00
#
_symmetry.space_group_name_H-M   'P 1'
#
loop_
_entity.id
_entity.type
_entity.pdbx_description
1 polymer ?
#
loop_
_entity_poly.entity_id
_entity_poly.type
_entity_poly.pdbx_seq_one_letter_code
_entity_poly.pdbx_strand_id
1 'polypeptide(L)'
;MTVALVLFALAALGGLYMAIVRFRGADRPPTSVALLHGALAAAGLIALIVAVVEPSAPGHAKAALIVFLIAALGGFYLFAQHMQKKALPIPVVVAHAVVAVIGFIILLVTVIHASV
;
A
#
# COMPACT_ATOMS: atom_id res chain seq x y z
N MET A 1 10.58 11.47 -2.42
CA MET A 1 10.07 10.17 -2.93
C MET A 1 10.73 8.96 -2.27
N THR A 2 11.99 9.05 -1.91
CA THR A 2 12.68 7.94 -1.23
C THR A 2 12.04 7.58 0.10
N VAL A 3 11.61 8.58 0.89
CA VAL A 3 10.90 8.33 2.15
C VAL A 3 9.60 7.58 1.88
N ALA A 4 8.82 8.01 0.88
CA ALA A 4 7.60 7.31 0.48
C ALA A 4 7.88 5.88 0.07
N LEU A 5 8.92 5.65 -0.73
CA LEU A 5 9.30 4.31 -1.18
C LEU A 5 9.64 3.39 0.00
N VAL A 6 10.42 3.87 0.96
CA VAL A 6 10.78 3.08 2.16
C VAL A 6 9.54 2.74 2.99
N LEU A 7 8.66 3.73 3.21
CA LEU A 7 7.43 3.52 3.98
C LEU A 7 6.51 2.49 3.29
N PHE A 8 6.35 2.57 1.97
CA PHE A 8 5.57 1.59 1.23
C PHE A 8 6.23 0.21 1.19
N ALA A 9 7.56 0.14 1.16
CA ALA A 9 8.27 -1.15 1.26
C ALA A 9 7.98 -1.83 2.60
N LEU A 10 8.04 -1.07 3.69
CA LEU A 10 7.71 -1.60 5.02
C LEU A 10 6.22 -2.00 5.11
N ALA A 11 5.33 -1.19 4.55
CA ALA A 11 3.92 -1.51 4.48
C ALA A 11 3.68 -2.80 3.67
N ALA A 12 4.41 -2.98 2.57
CA ALA A 12 4.32 -4.17 1.72
C ALA A 12 4.72 -5.45 2.47
N LEU A 13 5.75 -5.38 3.31
CA LEU A 13 6.13 -6.54 4.15
C LEU A 13 5.02 -6.94 5.11
N GLY A 14 4.40 -5.96 5.76
CA GLY A 14 3.23 -6.21 6.63
C GLY A 14 2.05 -6.75 5.86
N GLY A 15 1.78 -6.20 4.68
CA GLY A 15 0.71 -6.66 3.80
C GLY A 15 0.92 -8.09 3.31
N LEU A 16 2.15 -8.44 2.93
CA LEU A 16 2.51 -9.80 2.53
C LEU A 16 2.27 -10.80 3.67
N TYR A 17 2.72 -10.46 4.87
CA TYR A 17 2.48 -11.28 6.05
C TYR A 17 0.98 -11.51 6.26
N MET A 18 0.17 -10.45 6.19
CA MET A 18 -1.27 -10.54 6.38
C MET A 18 -1.96 -11.39 5.31
N ALA A 19 -1.54 -11.25 4.06
CA ALA A 19 -2.07 -12.06 2.96
C ALA A 19 -1.76 -13.55 3.17
N ILE A 20 -0.53 -13.87 3.57
CA ILE A 20 -0.13 -15.25 3.84
C ILE A 20 -0.97 -15.85 4.98
N VAL A 21 -1.16 -15.12 6.06
CA VAL A 21 -1.99 -15.55 7.19
C VAL A 21 -3.42 -15.85 6.74
N ARG A 22 -4.00 -14.98 5.92
CA ARG A 22 -5.35 -15.20 5.39
C ARG A 22 -5.41 -16.40 4.45
N PHE A 23 -4.44 -16.56 3.57
CA PHE A 23 -4.40 -17.67 2.62
C PHE A 23 -4.18 -19.02 3.30
N ARG A 24 -3.55 -19.02 4.47
CA ARG A 24 -3.35 -20.24 5.27
C ARG A 24 -4.58 -20.64 6.09
N GLY A 25 -5.69 -19.92 5.96
CA GLY A 25 -6.97 -20.29 6.53
C GLY A 25 -7.46 -19.44 7.68
N ALA A 26 -6.67 -18.51 8.20
CA ALA A 26 -7.17 -17.56 9.19
C ALA A 26 -8.17 -16.60 8.55
N ASP A 27 -9.24 -16.28 9.25
CA ASP A 27 -10.24 -15.34 8.75
C ASP A 27 -9.67 -13.93 8.62
N ARG A 28 -8.81 -13.55 9.56
CA ARG A 28 -8.22 -12.21 9.65
C ARG A 28 -6.79 -12.30 10.18
N PRO A 29 -5.92 -11.36 9.76
CA PRO A 29 -4.61 -11.21 10.38
C PRO A 29 -4.73 -10.57 11.77
N PRO A 30 -3.63 -10.57 12.57
CA PRO A 30 -3.61 -9.85 13.84
C PRO A 30 -3.91 -8.36 13.63
N THR A 31 -4.74 -7.79 14.53
CA THR A 31 -5.14 -6.37 14.45
C THR A 31 -3.94 -5.43 14.55
N SER A 32 -2.94 -5.76 15.38
CA SER A 32 -1.72 -4.97 15.52
C SER A 32 -0.97 -4.83 14.19
N VAL A 33 -0.88 -5.90 13.42
CA VAL A 33 -0.22 -5.88 12.11
C VAL A 33 -1.04 -5.08 11.11
N ALA A 34 -2.37 -5.24 11.12
CA ALA A 34 -3.26 -4.47 10.25
C ALA A 34 -3.13 -2.97 10.51
N LEU A 35 -3.08 -2.56 11.78
CA LEU A 35 -2.91 -1.15 12.17
C LEU A 35 -1.55 -0.62 11.75
N LEU A 36 -0.48 -1.38 11.97
CA LEU A 36 0.87 -0.98 11.57
C LEU A 36 0.98 -0.83 10.05
N HIS A 37 0.45 -1.79 9.30
CA HIS A 37 0.40 -1.72 7.84
C HIS A 37 -0.35 -0.47 7.37
N GLY A 38 -1.51 -0.21 7.93
CA GLY A 38 -2.32 0.97 7.61
C GLY A 38 -1.60 2.28 7.94
N ALA A 39 -0.95 2.35 9.10
CA ALA A 39 -0.20 3.54 9.51
C ALA A 39 0.99 3.81 8.57
N LEU A 40 1.75 2.78 8.23
CA LEU A 40 2.88 2.90 7.29
C LEU A 40 2.41 3.31 5.89
N ALA A 41 1.30 2.73 5.41
CA ALA A 41 0.72 3.09 4.12
C ALA A 41 0.21 4.53 4.12
N ALA A 42 -0.46 4.98 5.17
CA ALA A 42 -0.93 6.35 5.31
C ALA A 42 0.25 7.34 5.33
N ALA A 43 1.31 7.04 6.09
CA ALA A 43 2.52 7.85 6.12
C ALA A 43 3.18 7.89 4.73
N GLY A 44 3.23 6.76 4.03
CA GLY A 44 3.75 6.68 2.67
C GLY A 44 2.94 7.54 1.69
N LEU A 45 1.61 7.51 1.78
CA LEU A 45 0.74 8.35 0.97
C LEU A 45 0.98 9.84 1.23
N ILE A 46 1.08 10.25 2.48
CA ILE A 46 1.37 11.64 2.83
C ILE A 46 2.72 12.07 2.26
N ALA A 47 3.76 11.25 2.44
CA ALA A 47 5.08 11.53 1.90
C ALA A 47 5.06 11.64 0.37
N LEU A 48 4.30 10.78 -0.31
CA LEU A 48 4.20 10.81 -1.78
C LEU A 48 3.42 12.05 -2.24
N ILE A 49 2.34 12.43 -1.55
CA ILE A 49 1.59 13.66 -1.86
C ILE A 49 2.51 14.88 -1.75
N VAL A 50 3.29 14.97 -0.68
CA VAL A 50 4.25 16.06 -0.50
C VAL A 50 5.26 16.09 -1.65
N ALA A 51 5.74 14.92 -2.08
CA ALA A 51 6.71 14.82 -3.17
C ALA A 51 6.12 15.24 -4.53
N VAL A 52 4.87 14.86 -4.82
CA VAL A 52 4.28 15.14 -6.16
C VAL A 52 3.82 16.58 -6.33
N VAL A 53 3.63 17.35 -5.26
CA VAL A 53 3.28 18.77 -5.38
C VAL A 53 4.48 19.66 -5.70
N GLU A 54 5.70 19.13 -5.61
CA GLU A 54 6.89 19.85 -6.02
C GLU A 54 6.90 20.05 -7.54
N PRO A 55 7.26 21.26 -8.03
CA PRO A 55 7.26 21.52 -9.48
C PRO A 55 8.19 20.62 -10.28
N SER A 56 9.25 20.12 -9.65
CA SER A 56 10.23 19.23 -10.27
C SER A 56 9.87 17.75 -10.21
N ALA A 57 8.70 17.40 -9.64
CA ALA A 57 8.30 16.01 -9.49
C ALA A 57 8.17 15.32 -10.85
N PRO A 58 8.73 14.11 -11.01
CA PRO A 58 8.53 13.32 -12.23
C PRO A 58 7.05 13.01 -12.45
N GLY A 59 6.60 12.98 -13.72
CA GLY A 59 5.21 12.70 -14.06
C GLY A 59 4.73 11.32 -13.58
N HIS A 60 5.62 10.33 -13.56
CA HIS A 60 5.29 8.99 -13.07
C HIS A 60 4.99 8.94 -11.57
N ALA A 61 5.46 9.92 -10.80
CA ALA A 61 5.13 10.00 -9.38
C ALA A 61 3.63 10.23 -9.16
N LYS A 62 2.98 11.04 -10.01
CA LYS A 62 1.53 11.23 -9.98
C LYS A 62 0.78 9.94 -10.33
N ALA A 63 1.28 9.20 -11.31
CA ALA A 63 0.69 7.91 -11.67
C ALA A 63 0.77 6.93 -10.49
N ALA A 64 1.90 6.85 -9.81
CA ALA A 64 2.06 6.04 -8.62
C ALA A 64 1.06 6.45 -7.52
N LEU A 65 0.91 7.75 -7.30
CA LEU A 65 -0.04 8.25 -6.30
C LEU A 65 -1.48 7.84 -6.62
N ILE A 66 -1.91 7.97 -7.87
CA ILE A 66 -3.26 7.58 -8.29
C ILE A 66 -3.49 6.09 -8.03
N VAL A 67 -2.52 5.24 -8.39
CA VAL A 67 -2.61 3.80 -8.20
C VAL A 67 -2.68 3.46 -6.70
N PHE A 68 -1.86 4.10 -5.86
CA PHE A 68 -1.92 3.89 -4.42
C PHE A 68 -3.24 4.38 -3.80
N LEU A 69 -3.83 5.45 -4.31
CA LEU A 69 -5.14 5.91 -3.84
C LEU A 69 -6.23 4.88 -4.16
N ILE A 70 -6.17 4.25 -5.33
CA ILE A 70 -7.06 3.14 -5.67
C ILE A 70 -6.83 1.95 -4.73
N ALA A 71 -5.58 1.61 -4.46
CA ALA A 71 -5.24 0.56 -3.51
C ALA A 71 -5.77 0.88 -2.11
N ALA A 72 -5.70 2.14 -1.69
CA ALA A 72 -6.21 2.59 -0.39
C ALA A 72 -7.71 2.36 -0.25
N LEU A 73 -8.50 2.53 -1.31
CA LEU A 73 -9.93 2.22 -1.26
C LEU A 73 -10.18 0.75 -0.93
N GLY A 74 -9.43 -0.16 -1.57
CA GLY A 74 -9.49 -1.58 -1.25
C GLY A 74 -9.02 -1.87 0.17
N GLY A 75 -7.98 -1.19 0.62
CA GLY A 75 -7.46 -1.32 1.97
C GLY A 75 -8.47 -0.87 3.03
N PHE A 76 -9.17 0.24 2.81
CA PHE A 76 -10.22 0.69 3.72
C PHE A 76 -11.37 -0.30 3.78
N TYR A 77 -11.77 -0.87 2.65
CA TYR A 77 -12.80 -1.91 2.63
C TYR A 77 -12.38 -3.11 3.46
N LEU A 78 -11.15 -3.61 3.26
CA LEU A 78 -10.62 -4.74 4.01
C LEU A 78 -10.51 -4.43 5.51
N PHE A 79 -10.09 -3.22 5.86
CA PHE A 79 -10.02 -2.81 7.25
C PHE A 79 -11.40 -2.74 7.90
N ALA A 80 -12.42 -2.26 7.18
CA ALA A 80 -13.80 -2.25 7.66
C ALA A 80 -14.32 -3.68 7.91
N GLN A 81 -14.01 -4.62 7.02
CA GLN A 81 -14.33 -6.04 7.22
C GLN A 81 -13.62 -6.60 8.45
N HIS A 82 -12.34 -6.25 8.63
CA HIS A 82 -11.54 -6.65 9.77
C HIS A 82 -12.17 -6.17 11.08
N MET A 83 -12.55 -4.89 11.16
CA MET A 83 -13.14 -4.31 12.36
C MET A 83 -14.53 -4.88 12.68
N GLN A 84 -15.25 -5.35 11.66
CA GLN A 84 -16.54 -6.04 11.84
C GLN A 84 -16.37 -7.53 12.16
N LYS A 85 -15.14 -8.00 12.36
CA LYS A 85 -14.80 -9.39 12.69
C LYS A 85 -15.28 -10.38 11.63
N LYS A 86 -15.29 -9.95 10.37
CA LYS A 86 -15.63 -10.79 9.23
C LYS A 86 -14.37 -11.38 8.61
N ALA A 87 -14.49 -12.55 7.96
CA ALA A 87 -13.42 -13.09 7.16
C ALA A 87 -13.12 -12.14 5.99
N LEU A 88 -11.83 -11.86 5.75
CA LEU A 88 -11.45 -10.98 4.64
C LEU A 88 -11.73 -11.69 3.31
N PRO A 89 -12.44 -11.07 2.36
CA PRO A 89 -12.72 -11.70 1.07
C PRO A 89 -11.43 -11.81 0.26
N ILE A 90 -11.04 -13.05 -0.06
CA ILE A 90 -9.78 -13.34 -0.79
C ILE A 90 -9.68 -12.59 -2.11
N PRO A 91 -10.73 -12.50 -2.97
CA PRO A 91 -10.63 -11.72 -4.19
C PRO A 91 -10.26 -10.26 -3.98
N VAL A 92 -10.77 -9.64 -2.92
CA VAL A 92 -10.45 -8.24 -2.58
C VAL A 92 -9.04 -8.13 -2.03
N VAL A 93 -8.59 -9.10 -1.21
CA VAL A 93 -7.20 -9.15 -0.73
C VAL A 93 -6.23 -9.20 -1.92
N VAL A 94 -6.50 -10.06 -2.89
CA VAL A 94 -5.66 -10.20 -4.09
C VAL A 94 -5.70 -8.93 -4.94
N ALA A 95 -6.88 -8.37 -5.19
CA ALA A 95 -7.02 -7.14 -5.98
C ALA A 95 -6.28 -5.98 -5.33
N HIS A 96 -6.43 -5.79 -4.02
CA HIS A 96 -5.72 -4.76 -3.27
C HIS A 96 -4.20 -4.95 -3.37
N ALA A 97 -3.72 -6.18 -3.17
CA ALA A 97 -2.30 -6.50 -3.24
C ALA A 97 -1.73 -6.23 -4.63
N VAL A 98 -2.42 -6.66 -5.70
CA VAL A 98 -1.96 -6.45 -7.09
C VAL A 98 -1.86 -4.97 -7.41
N VAL A 99 -2.88 -4.18 -7.09
CA VAL A 99 -2.88 -2.72 -7.34
C VAL A 99 -1.76 -2.05 -6.54
N ALA A 100 -1.57 -2.42 -5.28
CA ALA A 100 -0.50 -1.88 -4.44
C ALA A 100 0.89 -2.22 -5.00
N VAL A 101 1.10 -3.44 -5.48
CA VAL A 101 2.37 -3.85 -6.11
C VAL A 101 2.63 -3.05 -7.38
N ILE A 102 1.62 -2.82 -8.21
CA ILE A 102 1.75 -1.98 -9.41
C ILE A 102 2.18 -0.57 -9.02
N GLY A 103 1.53 0.03 -8.03
CA GLY A 103 1.91 1.36 -7.51
C GLY A 103 3.34 1.39 -6.99
N PHE A 104 3.75 0.36 -6.27
CA PHE A 104 5.10 0.24 -5.74
C PHE A 104 6.14 0.14 -6.86
N ILE A 105 5.88 -0.66 -7.89
CA ILE A 105 6.78 -0.79 -9.04
C ILE A 105 6.93 0.54 -9.77
N ILE A 106 5.83 1.26 -10.02
CA ILE A 106 5.87 2.58 -10.64
C ILE A 106 6.74 3.53 -9.81
N LEU A 107 6.53 3.55 -8.50
CA LEU A 107 7.29 4.42 -7.60
C LEU A 107 8.77 4.02 -7.56
N LEU A 108 9.08 2.73 -7.48
CA LEU A 108 10.45 2.22 -7.48
C LEU A 108 11.20 2.63 -8.74
N VAL A 109 10.60 2.43 -9.92
CA VAL A 109 11.19 2.81 -11.21
C VAL A 109 11.40 4.33 -11.27
N THR A 110 10.42 5.11 -10.77
CA THR A 110 10.52 6.57 -10.73
C THR A 110 11.70 7.02 -9.87
N VAL A 111 11.88 6.43 -8.70
CA VAL A 111 12.99 6.77 -7.78
C VAL A 111 14.33 6.36 -8.38
N ILE A 112 14.42 5.17 -8.97
CA ILE A 112 15.66 4.70 -9.60
C ILE A 112 16.07 5.64 -10.76
N HIS A 113 15.14 6.01 -11.63
CA HIS A 113 15.45 6.90 -12.76
C HIS A 113 15.80 8.31 -12.30
N ALA A 114 15.21 8.81 -11.22
CA ALA A 114 15.55 10.11 -10.66
C ALA A 114 16.97 10.14 -10.05
N SER A 115 17.50 8.98 -9.65
CA SER A 115 18.83 8.86 -9.04
C SER A 115 19.96 8.73 -10.08
N VAL A 116 19.63 8.50 -11.35
CA VAL A 116 20.55 8.40 -12.47
C VAL A 116 20.59 9.73 -13.23
#